data_cc6e8fdeb80da1e63e7278b567459304
#
_entry.id   cc6e8fdeb80da1e63e7278b567459304
#
_cell.length_a   1.000
_cell.length_b   1.000
_cell.length_c   1.000
_cell.angle_alpha   90.00
_cell.angle_beta   90.00
_cell.angle_gamma   90.00
#
_symmetry.space_group_name_H-M   'P 1'
#
loop_
_entity.id
_entity.type
_entity.pdbx_description
1 polymer ?
#
loop_
_entity_poly.entity_id
_entity_poly.type
_entity_poly.pdbx_seq_one_letter_code
_entity_poly.pdbx_strand_id
1 'polypeptide(L)'
;MTFSSYRLKNNKVSISLIPAFVCSVFTLFICLDGSILANQFDMGWRGYAAVASIISPSWVITLVYISYTSRKFKQQLSHKDEIIIPILCYTVTLLLFGVDCVLVTYMPIKYCGIIGQISFCIALLVIGNAVTWHYYLPANILYSVLVFIGSILENKLTPTSWLPWKVELVYLPLNLTVPTVILVMIATTVLNRLSEIDSKRSYMDRERLQYIMEHDPLTEAYNRTSLKKEYFVNKFFFMTDIDFFKKLNDNFSHEMGDKCLKKFADIVRNNIRKEDRLIRYGGEEFIILFNGESTKEEMHQKADDLRKAVEEETSKIKDFADPNFVAPFTISVGVNYTDPRFTLEDNIKIADKYLYEAKKKGRNRVISALNSDHPY
;
A
#
# COMPACT_ATOMS: atom_id res chain seq x y z
N MET A 1 0.38 1.56 5.30
CA MET A 1 0.92 0.65 4.26
C MET A 1 1.87 1.46 3.42
N THR A 2 3.12 1.04 3.17
CA THR A 2 4.04 1.78 2.32
C THR A 2 3.60 1.72 0.85
N PHE A 3 4.02 2.68 0.03
CA PHE A 3 3.77 2.65 -1.42
C PHE A 3 4.33 1.38 -2.08
N SER A 4 5.52 0.94 -1.67
CA SER A 4 6.13 -0.31 -2.16
C SER A 4 5.28 -1.53 -1.82
N SER A 5 4.80 -1.62 -0.59
CA SER A 5 3.90 -2.70 -0.13
C SER A 5 2.58 -2.72 -0.88
N TYR A 6 1.99 -1.55 -1.13
CA TYR A 6 0.79 -1.38 -1.96
C TYR A 6 1.01 -1.88 -3.39
N ARG A 7 2.12 -1.47 -4.02
CA ARG A 7 2.46 -1.85 -5.40
C ARG A 7 2.69 -3.35 -5.52
N LEU A 8 3.42 -3.96 -4.59
CA LEU A 8 3.63 -5.40 -4.54
C LEU A 8 2.33 -6.17 -4.37
N LYS A 9 1.44 -5.74 -3.47
CA LYS A 9 0.13 -6.39 -3.26
C LYS A 9 -0.77 -6.30 -4.48
N ASN A 10 -0.82 -5.17 -5.15
CA ASN A 10 -1.64 -5.01 -6.36
C ASN A 10 -1.15 -5.87 -7.52
N ASN A 11 0.16 -6.10 -7.60
CA ASN A 11 0.79 -6.89 -8.66
C ASN A 11 1.17 -8.32 -8.20
N LYS A 12 0.63 -8.80 -7.09
CA LYS A 12 0.98 -10.12 -6.51
C LYS A 12 0.87 -11.28 -7.48
N VAL A 13 -0.18 -11.29 -8.32
CA VAL A 13 -0.40 -12.36 -9.31
C VAL A 13 0.69 -12.31 -10.37
N SER A 14 0.96 -11.13 -10.92
CA SER A 14 2.00 -10.93 -11.92
C SER A 14 3.38 -11.34 -11.38
N ILE A 15 3.75 -10.85 -10.20
CA ILE A 15 5.04 -11.17 -9.57
C ILE A 15 5.20 -12.67 -9.34
N SER A 16 4.14 -13.35 -8.88
CA SER A 16 4.22 -14.79 -8.61
C SER A 16 4.25 -15.64 -9.88
N LEU A 17 3.57 -15.22 -10.95
CA LEU A 17 3.42 -16.03 -12.16
C LEU A 17 4.41 -15.71 -13.30
N ILE A 18 5.14 -14.58 -13.23
CA ILE A 18 6.11 -14.23 -14.28
C ILE A 18 7.14 -15.33 -14.55
N PRO A 19 7.83 -15.89 -13.53
CA PRO A 19 8.78 -16.95 -13.78
C PRO A 19 8.13 -18.20 -14.39
N ALA A 20 6.86 -18.51 -14.01
CA ALA A 20 6.12 -19.61 -14.61
C ALA A 20 5.77 -19.36 -16.08
N PHE A 21 5.39 -18.14 -16.42
CA PHE A 21 5.14 -17.75 -17.80
C PHE A 21 6.41 -17.88 -18.67
N VAL A 22 7.53 -17.35 -18.20
CA VAL A 22 8.83 -17.47 -18.87
C VAL A 22 9.19 -18.94 -19.06
N CYS A 23 9.10 -19.75 -18.00
CA CYS A 23 9.39 -21.18 -18.03
C CYS A 23 8.44 -21.95 -18.98
N SER A 24 7.16 -21.58 -19.04
CA SER A 24 6.16 -22.23 -19.92
C SER A 24 6.42 -21.94 -21.38
N VAL A 25 6.66 -20.68 -21.72
CA VAL A 25 7.00 -20.25 -23.10
C VAL A 25 8.24 -21.01 -23.57
N PHE A 26 9.24 -21.10 -22.71
CA PHE A 26 10.48 -21.76 -22.97
C PHE A 26 10.30 -23.28 -23.17
N THR A 27 9.56 -23.92 -22.27
CA THR A 27 9.23 -25.35 -22.38
C THR A 27 8.51 -25.64 -23.70
N LEU A 28 7.52 -24.81 -24.07
CA LEU A 28 6.78 -24.95 -25.33
C LEU A 28 7.74 -24.90 -26.54
N PHE A 29 8.68 -23.95 -26.52
CA PHE A 29 9.68 -23.81 -27.56
C PHE A 29 10.53 -25.07 -27.70
N ILE A 30 11.12 -25.53 -26.61
CA ILE A 30 11.97 -26.73 -26.60
C ILE A 30 11.18 -27.96 -27.03
N CYS A 31 9.92 -28.10 -26.65
CA CYS A 31 9.08 -29.21 -27.07
C CYS A 31 8.79 -29.18 -28.59
N LEU A 32 8.50 -28.00 -29.13
CA LEU A 32 8.25 -27.82 -30.56
C LEU A 32 9.53 -28.12 -31.39
N ASP A 33 10.66 -27.59 -30.96
CA ASP A 33 11.93 -27.77 -31.61
C ASP A 33 12.49 -29.17 -31.39
N GLY A 34 12.30 -29.74 -30.20
CA GLY A 34 12.68 -31.11 -29.91
C GLY A 34 11.98 -32.13 -30.81
N SER A 35 10.73 -31.87 -31.23
CA SER A 35 10.01 -32.71 -32.18
C SER A 35 10.60 -32.59 -33.62
N ILE A 36 10.97 -31.38 -34.02
CA ILE A 36 11.60 -31.14 -35.35
C ILE A 36 13.00 -31.72 -35.38
N LEU A 37 13.79 -31.53 -34.33
CA LEU A 37 15.16 -32.08 -34.23
C LEU A 37 15.18 -33.59 -34.12
N ALA A 38 14.28 -34.19 -33.36
CA ALA A 38 14.20 -35.63 -33.26
C ALA A 38 13.90 -36.29 -34.61
N ASN A 39 13.06 -35.65 -35.43
CA ASN A 39 12.76 -36.12 -36.78
C ASN A 39 13.89 -35.86 -37.79
N GLN A 40 14.66 -34.78 -37.63
CA GLN A 40 15.76 -34.46 -38.56
C GLN A 40 17.08 -35.21 -38.26
N PHE A 41 17.34 -35.53 -36.98
CA PHE A 41 18.64 -36.03 -36.54
C PHE A 41 18.61 -37.46 -35.96
N ASP A 42 17.46 -38.11 -35.98
CA ASP A 42 17.25 -39.49 -35.43
C ASP A 42 17.81 -39.68 -34.00
N MET A 43 17.68 -38.62 -33.19
CA MET A 43 18.27 -38.59 -31.84
C MET A 43 17.56 -39.49 -30.83
N GLY A 44 16.43 -40.08 -31.20
CA GLY A 44 15.69 -41.00 -30.40
C GLY A 44 15.34 -40.47 -28.99
N TRP A 45 14.95 -41.35 -28.06
CA TRP A 45 14.57 -40.99 -26.70
C TRP A 45 15.67 -40.30 -25.87
N ARG A 46 16.96 -40.46 -26.22
CA ARG A 46 18.11 -39.83 -25.52
C ARG A 46 18.13 -38.34 -25.67
N GLY A 47 17.73 -37.79 -26.81
CA GLY A 47 17.59 -36.35 -27.01
C GLY A 47 16.49 -35.75 -26.15
N TYR A 48 15.33 -36.41 -26.06
CA TYR A 48 14.25 -35.98 -25.19
C TYR A 48 14.63 -36.04 -23.73
N ALA A 49 15.36 -37.07 -23.29
CA ALA A 49 15.82 -37.19 -21.91
C ALA A 49 16.81 -36.08 -21.54
N ALA A 50 17.71 -35.70 -22.45
CA ALA A 50 18.63 -34.58 -22.24
C ALA A 50 17.87 -33.26 -22.08
N VAL A 51 16.92 -32.98 -22.97
CA VAL A 51 16.07 -31.76 -22.89
C VAL A 51 15.25 -31.76 -21.59
N ALA A 52 14.62 -32.86 -21.24
CA ALA A 52 13.84 -32.96 -20.00
C ALA A 52 14.69 -32.76 -18.75
N SER A 53 15.94 -33.22 -18.74
CA SER A 53 16.87 -33.03 -17.63
C SER A 53 17.22 -31.57 -17.35
N ILE A 54 17.13 -30.70 -18.37
CA ILE A 54 17.41 -29.26 -18.27
C ILE A 54 16.16 -28.48 -17.90
N ILE A 55 15.00 -28.87 -18.45
CA ILE A 55 13.73 -28.18 -18.17
C ILE A 55 13.26 -28.44 -16.74
N SER A 56 13.41 -29.67 -16.24
CA SER A 56 12.88 -30.04 -14.93
C SER A 56 13.40 -29.21 -13.75
N PRO A 57 14.70 -28.87 -13.63
CA PRO A 57 15.19 -27.97 -12.58
C PRO A 57 14.59 -26.57 -12.64
N SER A 58 14.38 -26.04 -13.83
CA SER A 58 13.78 -24.71 -14.04
C SER A 58 12.36 -24.65 -13.50
N TRP A 59 11.56 -25.70 -13.73
CA TRP A 59 10.22 -25.83 -13.16
C TRP A 59 10.23 -26.00 -11.65
N VAL A 60 11.17 -26.75 -11.09
CA VAL A 60 11.30 -26.90 -9.62
C VAL A 60 11.59 -25.54 -8.99
N ILE A 61 12.55 -24.79 -9.52
CA ILE A 61 12.89 -23.43 -9.03
C ILE A 61 11.67 -22.51 -9.10
N THR A 62 10.94 -22.55 -10.21
CA THR A 62 9.73 -21.75 -10.43
C THR A 62 8.63 -22.09 -9.42
N LEU A 63 8.38 -23.37 -9.17
CA LEU A 63 7.36 -23.83 -8.20
C LEU A 63 7.73 -23.46 -6.76
N VAL A 64 9.00 -23.56 -6.39
CA VAL A 64 9.50 -23.13 -5.08
C VAL A 64 9.31 -21.62 -4.93
N TYR A 65 9.64 -20.84 -5.95
CA TYR A 65 9.43 -19.38 -5.96
C TYR A 65 7.96 -19.00 -5.80
N ILE A 66 7.05 -19.63 -6.57
CA ILE A 66 5.60 -19.39 -6.48
C ILE A 66 5.07 -19.74 -5.08
N SER A 67 5.52 -20.87 -4.53
CA SER A 67 5.11 -21.29 -3.18
C SER A 67 5.56 -20.29 -2.12
N TYR A 68 6.80 -19.81 -2.20
CA TYR A 68 7.36 -18.80 -1.31
C TYR A 68 6.57 -17.49 -1.38
N THR A 69 6.42 -16.92 -2.59
CA THR A 69 5.74 -15.63 -2.78
C THR A 69 4.27 -15.71 -2.39
N SER A 70 3.57 -16.80 -2.73
CA SER A 70 2.17 -17.00 -2.36
C SER A 70 1.96 -17.04 -0.84
N ARG A 71 2.88 -17.67 -0.09
CA ARG A 71 2.83 -17.66 1.38
C ARG A 71 3.06 -16.26 1.94
N LYS A 72 4.05 -15.53 1.42
CA LYS A 72 4.36 -14.16 1.85
C LYS A 72 3.22 -13.18 1.58
N PHE A 73 2.55 -13.26 0.43
CA PHE A 73 1.41 -12.41 0.10
C PHE A 73 0.13 -12.70 0.92
N LYS A 74 0.03 -13.86 1.58
CA LYS A 74 -1.05 -14.16 2.54
C LYS A 74 -0.81 -13.49 3.90
N GLN A 75 0.45 -13.21 4.24
CA GLN A 75 0.85 -12.56 5.48
C GLN A 75 0.96 -11.04 5.29
N GLN A 76 1.10 -10.30 6.37
CA GLN A 76 1.46 -8.89 6.30
C GLN A 76 2.93 -8.78 5.87
N LEU A 77 3.16 -8.09 4.74
CA LEU A 77 4.51 -7.90 4.22
C LEU A 77 5.35 -7.06 5.19
N SER A 78 6.50 -7.57 5.57
CA SER A 78 7.49 -6.83 6.34
C SER A 78 8.31 -5.89 5.42
N HIS A 79 8.98 -4.91 5.99
CA HIS A 79 9.87 -4.01 5.23
C HIS A 79 10.98 -4.78 4.49
N LYS A 80 11.45 -5.90 5.06
CA LYS A 80 12.41 -6.78 4.38
C LYS A 80 11.81 -7.48 3.17
N ASP A 81 10.56 -7.90 3.24
CA ASP A 81 9.86 -8.56 2.13
C ASP A 81 9.68 -7.62 0.92
N GLU A 82 9.54 -6.31 1.16
CA GLU A 82 9.45 -5.28 0.11
C GLU A 82 10.73 -5.19 -0.75
N ILE A 83 11.87 -5.58 -0.21
CA ILE A 83 13.16 -5.60 -0.90
C ILE A 83 13.45 -6.99 -1.45
N ILE A 84 13.23 -8.04 -0.67
CA ILE A 84 13.60 -9.41 -1.02
C ILE A 84 12.76 -9.96 -2.18
N ILE A 85 11.46 -9.73 -2.18
CA ILE A 85 10.57 -10.28 -3.22
C ILE A 85 10.94 -9.77 -4.63
N PRO A 86 11.14 -8.47 -4.87
CA PRO A 86 11.62 -7.97 -6.16
C PRO A 86 12.97 -8.55 -6.58
N ILE A 87 13.95 -8.56 -5.68
CA ILE A 87 15.28 -9.10 -5.97
C ILE A 87 15.18 -10.59 -6.33
N LEU A 88 14.42 -11.36 -5.57
CA LEU A 88 14.23 -12.79 -5.83
C LEU A 88 13.54 -13.01 -7.19
N CYS A 89 12.52 -12.20 -7.52
CA CYS A 89 11.84 -12.26 -8.81
C CYS A 89 12.83 -12.03 -9.97
N TYR A 90 13.67 -11.01 -9.89
CA TYR A 90 14.70 -10.76 -10.88
C TYR A 90 15.72 -11.88 -10.97
N THR A 91 16.22 -12.35 -9.82
CA THR A 91 17.24 -13.41 -9.78
C THR A 91 16.73 -14.70 -10.42
N VAL A 92 15.50 -15.12 -10.07
CA VAL A 92 14.89 -16.31 -10.66
C VAL A 92 14.68 -16.14 -12.15
N THR A 93 14.17 -14.98 -12.59
CA THR A 93 13.94 -14.71 -14.01
C THR A 93 15.24 -14.68 -14.81
N LEU A 94 16.31 -14.05 -14.28
CA LEU A 94 17.63 -14.03 -14.90
C LEU A 94 18.26 -15.42 -14.96
N LEU A 95 18.09 -16.24 -13.94
CA LEU A 95 18.60 -17.60 -13.90
C LEU A 95 17.89 -18.49 -14.93
N LEU A 96 16.57 -18.38 -15.03
CA LEU A 96 15.77 -19.08 -16.04
C LEU A 96 16.21 -18.66 -17.47
N PHE A 97 16.41 -17.37 -17.65
CA PHE A 97 16.90 -16.84 -18.93
C PHE A 97 18.33 -17.25 -19.25
N GLY A 98 19.23 -17.32 -18.24
CA GLY A 98 20.60 -17.80 -18.44
C GLY A 98 20.63 -19.27 -18.89
N VAL A 99 19.77 -20.11 -18.32
CA VAL A 99 19.56 -21.51 -18.78
C VAL A 99 19.08 -21.53 -20.24
N ASP A 100 18.17 -20.60 -20.58
CA ASP A 100 17.63 -20.39 -21.92
C ASP A 100 18.75 -20.11 -22.95
N CYS A 101 19.59 -19.13 -22.64
CA CYS A 101 20.68 -18.74 -23.50
C CYS A 101 21.68 -19.90 -23.74
N VAL A 102 22.01 -20.65 -22.70
CA VAL A 102 22.90 -21.82 -22.83
C VAL A 102 22.30 -22.86 -23.74
N LEU A 103 21.00 -23.15 -23.61
CA LEU A 103 20.32 -24.14 -24.44
C LEU A 103 20.24 -23.72 -25.91
N VAL A 104 19.92 -22.44 -26.15
CA VAL A 104 19.85 -21.88 -27.51
C VAL A 104 21.22 -21.97 -28.21
N THR A 105 22.31 -21.82 -27.45
CA THR A 105 23.69 -21.93 -28.03
C THR A 105 23.99 -23.36 -28.50
N TYR A 106 23.38 -24.38 -27.92
CA TYR A 106 23.59 -25.78 -28.30
C TYR A 106 22.55 -26.32 -29.29
N MET A 107 21.51 -25.57 -29.61
CA MET A 107 20.47 -25.99 -30.54
C MET A 107 20.56 -25.26 -31.88
N PRO A 108 20.55 -25.97 -33.04
CA PRO A 108 20.68 -25.38 -34.36
C PRO A 108 19.40 -24.68 -34.82
N ILE A 109 18.84 -23.76 -34.04
CA ILE A 109 17.54 -23.20 -34.35
C ILE A 109 17.63 -21.74 -34.73
N LYS A 110 17.24 -21.47 -35.98
CA LYS A 110 17.26 -20.19 -36.67
C LYS A 110 16.49 -19.05 -35.99
N TYR A 111 15.62 -19.33 -35.04
CA TYR A 111 14.63 -18.39 -34.49
C TYR A 111 14.58 -18.28 -32.94
N CYS A 112 15.25 -19.18 -32.23
CA CYS A 112 15.17 -19.21 -30.76
C CYS A 112 15.71 -17.95 -30.09
N GLY A 113 16.77 -17.37 -30.59
CA GLY A 113 17.36 -16.16 -30.02
C GLY A 113 16.40 -14.96 -30.01
N ILE A 114 15.64 -14.75 -31.08
CA ILE A 114 14.68 -13.63 -31.20
C ILE A 114 13.49 -13.83 -30.23
N ILE A 115 13.00 -15.05 -30.17
CA ILE A 115 11.81 -15.34 -29.35
C ILE A 115 12.17 -15.36 -27.86
N GLY A 116 13.33 -15.90 -27.48
CA GLY A 116 13.87 -15.78 -26.14
C GLY A 116 14.01 -14.33 -25.70
N GLN A 117 14.55 -13.48 -26.58
CA GLN A 117 14.67 -12.04 -26.33
C GLN A 117 13.30 -11.36 -26.15
N ILE A 118 12.31 -11.66 -27.00
CA ILE A 118 10.96 -11.11 -26.90
C ILE A 118 10.30 -11.57 -25.58
N SER A 119 10.40 -12.85 -25.24
CA SER A 119 9.82 -13.40 -24.00
C SER A 119 10.45 -12.76 -22.77
N PHE A 120 11.76 -12.54 -22.78
CA PHE A 120 12.45 -11.86 -21.69
C PHE A 120 12.06 -10.37 -21.59
N CYS A 121 11.93 -9.67 -22.72
CA CYS A 121 11.44 -8.29 -22.72
C CYS A 121 10.03 -8.17 -22.16
N ILE A 122 9.14 -9.10 -22.49
CA ILE A 122 7.79 -9.17 -21.91
C ILE A 122 7.87 -9.42 -20.40
N ALA A 123 8.70 -10.36 -19.95
CA ALA A 123 8.91 -10.63 -18.54
C ALA A 123 9.42 -9.39 -17.79
N LEU A 124 10.39 -8.67 -18.33
CA LEU A 124 10.90 -7.43 -17.76
C LEU A 124 9.84 -6.33 -17.70
N LEU A 125 9.00 -6.18 -18.73
CA LEU A 125 7.87 -5.25 -18.71
C LEU A 125 6.91 -5.53 -17.55
N VAL A 126 6.56 -6.80 -17.36
CA VAL A 126 5.61 -7.20 -16.32
C VAL A 126 6.23 -7.05 -14.93
N ILE A 127 7.51 -7.40 -14.76
CA ILE A 127 8.24 -7.20 -13.49
C ILE A 127 8.35 -5.71 -13.18
N GLY A 128 8.67 -4.89 -14.15
CA GLY A 128 8.80 -3.45 -13.98
C GLY A 128 7.53 -2.76 -13.50
N ASN A 129 6.36 -3.30 -13.86
CA ASN A 129 5.07 -2.81 -13.34
C ASN A 129 4.89 -3.07 -11.84
N ALA A 130 5.56 -4.07 -11.31
CA ALA A 130 5.44 -4.49 -9.91
C ALA A 130 6.53 -3.91 -9.00
N VAL A 131 7.65 -3.47 -9.56
CA VAL A 131 8.88 -3.09 -8.85
C VAL A 131 9.24 -1.63 -9.15
N THR A 132 9.84 -0.95 -8.17
CA THR A 132 10.30 0.44 -8.35
C THR A 132 11.48 0.52 -9.31
N TRP A 133 11.59 1.61 -10.04
CA TRP A 133 12.60 1.82 -11.10
C TRP A 133 14.06 1.69 -10.62
N HIS A 134 14.35 1.96 -9.34
CA HIS A 134 15.67 1.83 -8.74
C HIS A 134 16.22 0.39 -8.82
N TYR A 135 15.35 -0.61 -8.75
CA TYR A 135 15.75 -2.02 -8.90
C TYR A 135 15.69 -2.48 -10.35
N TYR A 136 14.76 -1.93 -11.12
CA TYR A 136 14.51 -2.31 -12.49
C TYR A 136 15.61 -1.83 -13.46
N LEU A 137 16.07 -0.58 -13.33
CA LEU A 137 17.07 0.01 -14.22
C LEU A 137 18.42 -0.72 -14.20
N PRO A 138 19.01 -1.02 -13.01
CA PRO A 138 20.24 -1.80 -12.96
C PRO A 138 20.12 -3.20 -13.57
N ALA A 139 18.97 -3.87 -13.36
CA ALA A 139 18.73 -5.19 -13.93
C ALA A 139 18.65 -5.16 -15.47
N ASN A 140 17.98 -4.14 -16.04
CA ASN A 140 17.93 -3.93 -17.48
C ASN A 140 19.30 -3.65 -18.10
N ILE A 141 20.12 -2.82 -17.45
CA ILE A 141 21.48 -2.53 -17.90
C ILE A 141 22.31 -3.80 -17.87
N LEU A 142 22.30 -4.54 -16.76
CA LEU A 142 23.05 -5.80 -16.63
C LEU A 142 22.65 -6.79 -17.72
N TYR A 143 21.34 -6.96 -17.95
CA TYR A 143 20.84 -7.83 -19.00
C TYR A 143 21.34 -7.42 -20.38
N SER A 144 21.24 -6.13 -20.73
CA SER A 144 21.68 -5.62 -22.03
C SER A 144 23.16 -5.87 -22.23
N VAL A 145 24.00 -5.71 -21.20
CA VAL A 145 25.43 -6.01 -21.23
C VAL A 145 25.67 -7.51 -21.43
N LEU A 146 24.95 -8.38 -20.74
CA LEU A 146 25.09 -9.84 -20.89
C LEU A 146 24.69 -10.31 -22.28
N VAL A 147 23.59 -9.80 -22.84
CA VAL A 147 23.17 -10.10 -24.22
C VAL A 147 24.23 -9.64 -25.24
N PHE A 148 24.80 -8.44 -25.05
CA PHE A 148 25.83 -7.90 -25.89
C PHE A 148 27.13 -8.74 -25.85
N ILE A 149 27.57 -9.11 -24.62
CA ILE A 149 28.74 -10.00 -24.44
C ILE A 149 28.46 -11.37 -25.05
N GLY A 150 27.28 -11.95 -24.84
CA GLY A 150 26.86 -13.22 -25.41
C GLY A 150 26.96 -13.18 -26.95
N SER A 151 26.43 -12.13 -27.57
CA SER A 151 26.50 -11.96 -29.05
C SER A 151 27.93 -11.85 -29.57
N ILE A 152 28.83 -11.21 -28.81
CA ILE A 152 30.27 -11.13 -29.21
C ILE A 152 30.95 -12.48 -29.03
N LEU A 153 30.70 -13.20 -27.95
CA LEU A 153 31.29 -14.52 -27.69
C LEU A 153 30.81 -15.54 -28.70
N GLU A 154 29.55 -15.53 -29.06
CA GLU A 154 28.95 -16.39 -30.08
C GLU A 154 29.61 -16.18 -31.42
N ASN A 155 29.88 -14.94 -31.83
CA ASN A 155 30.60 -14.61 -33.06
C ASN A 155 32.09 -15.06 -33.08
N LYS A 156 32.73 -15.21 -31.91
CA LYS A 156 34.14 -15.58 -31.79
C LYS A 156 34.38 -17.06 -31.47
N LEU A 157 33.47 -17.70 -30.76
CA LEU A 157 33.67 -19.03 -30.16
C LEU A 157 32.98 -20.16 -30.93
N THR A 158 32.21 -19.87 -31.97
CA THR A 158 31.66 -20.91 -32.85
C THR A 158 32.51 -21.05 -34.12
N PRO A 159 33.64 -21.80 -34.09
CA PRO A 159 34.21 -22.26 -35.32
C PRO A 159 33.19 -23.25 -35.92
N THR A 160 32.71 -22.94 -37.11
CA THR A 160 31.78 -23.77 -37.90
C THR A 160 32.29 -25.20 -38.17
N SER A 161 33.51 -25.51 -37.74
CA SER A 161 34.19 -26.80 -37.88
C SER A 161 33.81 -27.87 -36.85
N TRP A 162 33.14 -27.50 -35.75
CA TRP A 162 32.80 -28.45 -34.66
C TRP A 162 31.39 -29.05 -34.75
N LEU A 163 30.54 -28.47 -35.61
CA LEU A 163 29.19 -28.98 -35.82
C LEU A 163 29.14 -29.80 -37.08
N PRO A 164 28.71 -31.08 -37.04
CA PRO A 164 28.67 -31.96 -38.21
C PRO A 164 27.66 -31.55 -39.29
N TRP A 165 26.92 -30.47 -39.04
CA TRP A 165 25.94 -29.86 -39.92
C TRP A 165 26.33 -28.44 -40.22
N LYS A 166 26.34 -28.04 -41.45
CA LYS A 166 26.44 -26.64 -41.91
C LYS A 166 25.14 -25.91 -41.50
N VAL A 167 25.13 -25.38 -40.29
CA VAL A 167 24.10 -24.43 -39.90
C VAL A 167 24.52 -23.08 -40.44
N GLU A 168 23.88 -22.64 -41.52
CA GLU A 168 23.86 -21.20 -41.82
C GLU A 168 23.07 -20.53 -40.68
N LEU A 169 23.77 -20.20 -39.62
CA LEU A 169 23.22 -19.29 -38.59
C LEU A 169 22.98 -17.96 -39.30
N VAL A 170 21.70 -17.65 -39.54
CA VAL A 170 21.31 -16.30 -39.93
C VAL A 170 21.46 -15.43 -38.67
N TYR A 171 22.70 -14.98 -38.46
CA TYR A 171 22.95 -13.93 -37.46
C TYR A 171 22.12 -12.72 -37.87
N LEU A 172 21.26 -12.26 -36.96
CA LEU A 172 20.81 -10.88 -37.08
C LEU A 172 22.10 -10.03 -37.04
N PRO A 173 22.40 -9.27 -38.05
CA PRO A 173 23.66 -8.54 -38.10
C PRO A 173 23.75 -7.61 -36.89
N LEU A 174 24.95 -7.49 -36.33
CA LEU A 174 25.19 -6.73 -35.06
C LEU A 174 24.65 -5.28 -35.13
N ASN A 175 24.61 -4.73 -36.36
CA ASN A 175 24.00 -3.41 -36.63
C ASN A 175 22.47 -3.35 -36.44
N LEU A 176 21.78 -4.48 -36.42
CA LEU A 176 20.34 -4.55 -36.14
C LEU A 176 20.05 -5.00 -34.68
N THR A 177 20.88 -5.86 -34.09
CA THR A 177 20.68 -6.36 -32.74
C THR A 177 20.93 -5.28 -31.67
N VAL A 178 21.97 -4.49 -31.82
CA VAL A 178 22.31 -3.42 -30.87
C VAL A 178 21.24 -2.34 -30.82
N PRO A 179 20.77 -1.74 -31.94
CA PRO A 179 19.69 -0.75 -31.87
C PRO A 179 18.37 -1.31 -31.37
N THR A 180 18.02 -2.56 -31.65
CA THR A 180 16.78 -3.17 -31.17
C THR A 180 16.80 -3.38 -29.65
N VAL A 181 17.92 -3.86 -29.10
CA VAL A 181 18.09 -4.00 -27.63
C VAL A 181 18.01 -2.64 -26.93
N ILE A 182 18.68 -1.62 -27.48
CA ILE A 182 18.62 -0.25 -26.93
C ILE A 182 17.18 0.29 -26.99
N LEU A 183 16.51 0.14 -28.12
CA LEU A 183 15.12 0.61 -28.28
C LEU A 183 14.17 -0.07 -27.27
N VAL A 184 14.28 -1.39 -27.13
CA VAL A 184 13.47 -2.15 -26.16
C VAL A 184 13.80 -1.72 -24.73
N MET A 185 15.07 -1.52 -24.39
CA MET A 185 15.48 -1.04 -23.07
C MET A 185 14.89 0.34 -22.77
N ILE A 186 14.94 1.27 -23.72
CA ILE A 186 14.34 2.60 -23.57
C ILE A 186 12.82 2.47 -23.41
N ALA A 187 12.16 1.75 -24.31
CA ALA A 187 10.72 1.57 -24.29
C ALA A 187 10.23 0.94 -22.96
N THR A 188 10.87 -0.12 -22.51
CA THR A 188 10.53 -0.78 -21.24
C THR A 188 10.78 0.13 -20.06
N THR A 189 11.85 0.90 -20.05
CA THR A 189 12.14 1.86 -18.97
C THR A 189 11.09 2.97 -18.92
N VAL A 190 10.71 3.53 -20.07
CA VAL A 190 9.68 4.58 -20.17
C VAL A 190 8.32 4.04 -19.72
N LEU A 191 7.89 2.89 -20.22
CA LEU A 191 6.61 2.27 -19.86
C LEU A 191 6.52 1.96 -18.37
N ASN A 192 7.58 1.43 -17.79
CA ASN A 192 7.62 1.15 -16.35
C ASN A 192 7.61 2.43 -15.51
N ARG A 193 8.25 3.49 -15.98
CA ARG A 193 8.20 4.79 -15.31
C ARG A 193 6.80 5.39 -15.33
N LEU A 194 6.11 5.30 -16.45
CA LEU A 194 4.72 5.76 -16.58
C LEU A 194 3.80 4.95 -15.67
N SER A 195 3.93 3.62 -15.65
CA SER A 195 3.17 2.75 -14.76
C SER A 195 3.45 3.02 -13.27
N GLU A 196 4.69 3.38 -12.91
CA GLU A 196 5.03 3.77 -11.53
C GLU A 196 4.33 5.07 -11.13
N ILE A 197 4.32 6.07 -12.01
CA ILE A 197 3.64 7.35 -11.79
C ILE A 197 2.15 7.13 -11.61
N ASP A 198 1.52 6.33 -12.45
CA ASP A 198 0.10 6.01 -12.38
C ASP A 198 -0.25 5.24 -11.09
N SER A 199 0.55 4.25 -10.74
CA SER A 199 0.39 3.50 -9.48
C SER A 199 0.53 4.40 -8.25
N LYS A 200 1.47 5.35 -8.28
CA LYS A 200 1.66 6.34 -7.20
C LYS A 200 0.45 7.27 -7.08
N ARG A 201 -0.08 7.74 -8.21
CA ARG A 201 -1.29 8.56 -8.24
C ARG A 201 -2.47 7.80 -7.63
N SER A 202 -2.73 6.60 -8.10
CA SER A 202 -3.81 5.75 -7.59
C SER A 202 -3.68 5.46 -6.08
N TYR A 203 -2.45 5.27 -5.59
CA TYR A 203 -2.19 5.11 -4.16
C TYR A 203 -2.54 6.38 -3.37
N MET A 204 -2.10 7.55 -3.83
CA MET A 204 -2.39 8.84 -3.19
C MET A 204 -3.88 9.16 -3.22
N ASP A 205 -4.56 8.90 -4.34
CA ASP A 205 -6.00 9.10 -4.46
C ASP A 205 -6.76 8.20 -3.49
N ARG A 206 -6.33 6.95 -3.31
CA ARG A 206 -6.92 6.03 -2.35
C ARG A 206 -6.74 6.48 -0.90
N GLU A 207 -5.54 6.94 -0.52
CA GLU A 207 -5.30 7.49 0.82
C GLU A 207 -6.14 8.75 1.05
N ARG A 208 -6.23 9.62 0.03
CA ARG A 208 -7.06 10.83 0.09
C ARG A 208 -8.55 10.48 0.26
N LEU A 209 -9.04 9.52 -0.52
CA LEU A 209 -10.43 9.05 -0.39
C LEU A 209 -10.70 8.45 0.98
N GLN A 210 -9.78 7.64 1.50
CA GLN A 210 -9.89 7.08 2.83
C GLN A 210 -9.91 8.18 3.91
N TYR A 211 -9.02 9.18 3.79
CA TYR A 211 -9.01 10.32 4.70
C TYR A 211 -10.35 11.07 4.67
N ILE A 212 -10.87 11.39 3.49
CA ILE A 212 -12.18 12.06 3.31
C ILE A 212 -13.33 11.22 3.88
N MET A 213 -13.26 9.89 3.72
CA MET A 213 -14.27 8.97 4.26
C MET A 213 -14.24 8.86 5.78
N GLU A 214 -13.09 9.08 6.42
CA GLU A 214 -12.90 8.93 7.87
C GLU A 214 -12.92 10.27 8.63
N HIS A 215 -12.78 11.42 7.95
CA HIS A 215 -12.71 12.73 8.59
C HIS A 215 -13.86 13.66 8.21
N ASP A 216 -14.19 14.55 9.11
CA ASP A 216 -15.13 15.64 8.89
C ASP A 216 -14.45 16.79 8.14
N PRO A 217 -14.99 17.27 7.00
CA PRO A 217 -14.30 18.25 6.17
C PRO A 217 -14.23 19.65 6.79
N LEU A 218 -15.07 19.97 7.79
CA LEU A 218 -15.09 21.25 8.45
C LEU A 218 -14.04 21.33 9.55
N THR A 219 -14.00 20.30 10.41
CA THR A 219 -13.20 20.31 11.64
C THR A 219 -11.95 19.45 11.55
N GLU A 220 -11.80 18.66 10.48
CA GLU A 220 -10.74 17.65 10.31
C GLU A 220 -10.69 16.58 11.43
N ALA A 221 -11.67 16.57 12.32
CA ALA A 221 -11.87 15.50 13.27
C ALA A 221 -12.25 14.20 12.54
N TYR A 222 -12.07 13.05 13.18
CA TYR A 222 -12.69 11.85 12.65
C TYR A 222 -14.20 12.04 12.58
N ASN A 223 -14.85 11.44 11.59
CA ASN A 223 -16.31 11.49 11.49
C ASN A 223 -16.96 10.29 12.18
N ARG A 224 -18.29 10.32 12.32
CA ARG A 224 -19.06 9.25 12.97
C ARG A 224 -18.86 7.88 12.31
N THR A 225 -18.64 7.80 11.00
CA THR A 225 -18.44 6.52 10.28
C THR A 225 -17.09 5.88 10.62
N SER A 226 -16.15 6.63 11.15
CA SER A 226 -14.85 6.13 11.61
C SER A 226 -14.90 5.40 12.96
N LEU A 227 -16.05 5.49 13.68
CA LEU A 227 -16.23 4.80 14.95
C LEU A 227 -16.19 3.28 14.76
N LYS A 228 -15.19 2.64 15.34
CA LYS A 228 -15.05 1.18 15.33
C LYS A 228 -15.04 0.66 16.76
N LYS A 229 -15.71 -0.46 16.99
CA LYS A 229 -15.82 -1.09 18.29
C LYS A 229 -14.44 -1.33 18.95
N GLU A 230 -13.45 -1.71 18.15
CA GLU A 230 -12.08 -2.02 18.63
C GLU A 230 -11.40 -0.83 19.31
N TYR A 231 -11.79 0.41 18.97
CA TYR A 231 -11.20 1.61 19.57
C TYR A 231 -11.69 1.88 20.99
N PHE A 232 -12.81 1.30 21.40
CA PHE A 232 -13.49 1.58 22.66
C PHE A 232 -13.27 0.50 23.74
N VAL A 233 -12.44 -0.50 23.49
CA VAL A 233 -12.22 -1.57 24.47
C VAL A 233 -11.36 -1.04 25.62
N ASN A 234 -11.87 -1.06 26.85
CA ASN A 234 -11.20 -0.61 28.07
C ASN A 234 -10.62 0.82 27.95
N LYS A 235 -11.42 1.75 27.45
CA LYS A 235 -11.01 3.14 27.22
C LYS A 235 -11.95 4.12 27.90
N PHE A 236 -11.40 5.26 28.32
CA PHE A 236 -12.20 6.43 28.64
C PHE A 236 -12.56 7.22 27.40
N PHE A 237 -13.73 7.81 27.40
CA PHE A 237 -14.11 8.76 26.37
C PHE A 237 -15.04 9.84 26.95
N PHE A 238 -15.01 11.01 26.32
CA PHE A 238 -15.88 12.12 26.62
C PHE A 238 -16.90 12.27 25.51
N MET A 239 -18.15 12.38 25.85
CA MET A 239 -19.21 12.91 24.99
C MET A 239 -19.37 14.40 25.29
N THR A 240 -19.16 15.25 24.28
CA THR A 240 -19.14 16.71 24.44
C THR A 240 -20.11 17.36 23.48
N ASP A 241 -20.62 18.52 23.90
CA ASP A 241 -21.54 19.33 23.09
C ASP A 241 -21.30 20.81 23.38
N ILE A 242 -21.34 21.62 22.33
CA ILE A 242 -21.17 23.09 22.45
C ILE A 242 -22.46 23.69 23.00
N ASP A 243 -22.36 24.32 24.17
CA ASP A 243 -23.50 24.89 24.84
C ASP A 243 -24.15 26.02 24.04
N PHE A 244 -25.49 25.95 23.91
CA PHE A 244 -26.28 26.93 23.21
C PHE A 244 -25.88 27.18 21.73
N PHE A 245 -25.33 26.18 21.04
CA PHE A 245 -24.83 26.34 19.67
C PHE A 245 -25.87 26.88 18.69
N LYS A 246 -27.15 26.42 18.82
CA LYS A 246 -28.21 26.97 17.99
C LYS A 246 -28.40 28.47 18.23
N LYS A 247 -28.41 28.93 19.49
CA LYS A 247 -28.51 30.38 19.80
C LYS A 247 -27.31 31.16 19.25
N LEU A 248 -26.13 30.55 19.26
CA LEU A 248 -24.93 31.16 18.70
C LEU A 248 -25.11 31.36 17.18
N ASN A 249 -25.58 30.34 16.47
CA ASN A 249 -25.89 30.48 15.04
C ASN A 249 -26.97 31.53 14.74
N ASP A 250 -28.03 31.52 15.53
CA ASP A 250 -29.13 32.47 15.38
C ASP A 250 -28.69 33.93 15.63
N ASN A 251 -27.77 34.14 16.58
CA ASN A 251 -27.30 35.48 16.96
C ASN A 251 -26.18 36.02 16.05
N PHE A 252 -25.31 35.16 15.53
CA PHE A 252 -24.10 35.60 14.80
C PHE A 252 -24.12 35.16 13.31
N SER A 253 -24.33 33.96 13.01
CA SER A 253 -24.53 33.32 11.68
C SER A 253 -24.03 31.86 11.70
N HIS A 254 -24.39 31.08 10.71
CA HIS A 254 -23.82 29.74 10.51
C HIS A 254 -22.32 29.74 10.27
N GLU A 255 -21.80 30.77 9.60
CA GLU A 255 -20.34 30.93 9.39
C GLU A 255 -19.59 31.09 10.71
N MET A 256 -20.15 31.81 11.67
CA MET A 256 -19.60 31.92 13.01
C MET A 256 -19.67 30.58 13.75
N GLY A 257 -20.77 29.86 13.62
CA GLY A 257 -20.89 28.50 14.14
C GLY A 257 -19.79 27.57 13.59
N ASP A 258 -19.54 27.63 12.29
CA ASP A 258 -18.45 26.88 11.66
C ASP A 258 -17.07 27.24 12.21
N LYS A 259 -16.82 28.56 12.45
CA LYS A 259 -15.60 29.01 13.14
C LYS A 259 -15.50 28.46 14.54
N CYS A 260 -16.62 28.45 15.31
CA CYS A 260 -16.65 27.87 16.67
C CYS A 260 -16.34 26.37 16.67
N LEU A 261 -16.92 25.61 15.73
CA LEU A 261 -16.63 24.18 15.57
C LEU A 261 -15.15 23.91 15.26
N LYS A 262 -14.55 24.68 14.37
CA LYS A 262 -13.10 24.61 14.06
C LYS A 262 -12.27 24.95 15.29
N LYS A 263 -12.57 26.06 15.96
CA LYS A 263 -11.85 26.50 17.16
C LYS A 263 -11.94 25.46 18.27
N PHE A 264 -13.11 24.87 18.50
CA PHE A 264 -13.27 23.74 19.44
C PHE A 264 -12.34 22.59 19.09
N ALA A 265 -12.36 22.14 17.83
CA ALA A 265 -11.53 21.03 17.39
C ALA A 265 -10.03 21.33 17.56
N ASP A 266 -9.58 22.58 17.31
CA ASP A 266 -8.20 23.00 17.52
C ASP A 266 -7.82 23.03 19.00
N ILE A 267 -8.68 23.54 19.87
CA ILE A 267 -8.46 23.52 21.32
C ILE A 267 -8.32 22.07 21.80
N VAL A 268 -9.22 21.18 21.37
CA VAL A 268 -9.14 19.75 21.75
C VAL A 268 -7.83 19.14 21.28
N ARG A 269 -7.45 19.31 20.01
CA ARG A 269 -6.19 18.74 19.48
C ARG A 269 -4.96 19.20 20.26
N ASN A 270 -4.95 20.45 20.72
CA ASN A 270 -3.83 20.98 21.50
C ASN A 270 -3.80 20.44 22.95
N ASN A 271 -4.90 19.87 23.45
CA ASN A 271 -5.04 19.34 24.80
C ASN A 271 -5.09 17.82 24.90
N ILE A 272 -5.05 17.09 23.77
CA ILE A 272 -5.01 15.64 23.72
C ILE A 272 -3.69 15.15 23.14
N ARG A 273 -3.36 13.87 23.38
CA ARG A 273 -2.16 13.23 22.81
C ARG A 273 -2.42 12.83 21.36
N LYS A 274 -1.33 12.57 20.61
CA LYS A 274 -1.40 12.12 19.20
C LYS A 274 -2.13 10.78 19.05
N GLU A 275 -2.07 9.94 20.06
CA GLU A 275 -2.73 8.62 20.12
C GLU A 275 -4.21 8.70 20.44
N ASP A 276 -4.67 9.84 21.05
CA ASP A 276 -6.06 10.09 21.34
C ASP A 276 -6.81 10.50 20.06
N ARG A 277 -8.12 10.37 20.07
CA ARG A 277 -8.94 10.65 18.88
C ARG A 277 -10.05 11.64 19.18
N LEU A 278 -10.14 12.68 18.37
CA LEU A 278 -11.29 13.57 18.31
C LEU A 278 -12.22 13.12 17.17
N ILE A 279 -13.49 12.92 17.47
CA ILE A 279 -14.49 12.41 16.53
C ILE A 279 -15.70 13.36 16.56
N ARG A 280 -16.09 13.90 15.42
CA ARG A 280 -17.34 14.65 15.29
C ARG A 280 -18.49 13.66 15.14
N TYR A 281 -19.32 13.56 16.19
CA TYR A 281 -20.40 12.59 16.27
C TYR A 281 -21.70 13.08 15.66
N GLY A 282 -21.98 14.39 15.82
CA GLY A 282 -23.18 15.08 15.32
C GLY A 282 -22.83 16.50 14.83
N GLY A 283 -23.82 17.36 14.72
CA GLY A 283 -23.63 18.75 14.32
C GLY A 283 -22.64 19.50 15.19
N GLU A 284 -22.93 19.56 16.49
CA GLU A 284 -22.13 20.23 17.53
C GLU A 284 -21.61 19.25 18.59
N GLU A 285 -21.81 17.95 18.37
CA GLU A 285 -21.47 16.86 19.31
C GLU A 285 -20.16 16.22 18.90
N PHE A 286 -19.28 16.01 19.87
CA PHE A 286 -17.99 15.35 19.65
C PHE A 286 -17.76 14.26 20.69
N ILE A 287 -17.02 13.22 20.24
CA ILE A 287 -16.46 12.19 21.11
C ILE A 287 -14.94 12.38 21.15
N ILE A 288 -14.37 12.39 22.35
CA ILE A 288 -12.91 12.41 22.53
C ILE A 288 -12.53 11.08 23.18
N LEU A 289 -11.81 10.26 22.48
CA LEU A 289 -11.40 8.92 22.91
C LEU A 289 -9.95 8.93 23.36
N PHE A 290 -9.69 8.47 24.58
CA PHE A 290 -8.36 8.45 25.18
C PHE A 290 -7.72 7.08 25.10
N ASN A 291 -6.45 7.07 24.71
CA ASN A 291 -5.61 5.87 24.71
C ASN A 291 -4.72 5.88 25.97
N GLY A 292 -4.70 4.77 26.68
CA GLY A 292 -3.90 4.59 27.88
C GLY A 292 -4.75 4.29 29.12
N GLU A 293 -4.06 3.89 30.18
CA GLU A 293 -4.66 3.65 31.50
C GLU A 293 -4.77 4.98 32.23
N SER A 294 -5.90 5.19 32.92
CA SER A 294 -6.18 6.36 33.76
C SER A 294 -7.23 5.97 34.79
N THR A 295 -7.30 6.73 35.89
CA THR A 295 -8.36 6.59 36.87
C THR A 295 -9.60 7.41 36.48
N LYS A 296 -10.72 7.13 37.10
CA LYS A 296 -11.97 7.90 36.90
C LYS A 296 -11.79 9.36 37.32
N GLU A 297 -11.07 9.59 38.41
CA GLU A 297 -10.77 10.91 38.98
C GLU A 297 -9.88 11.72 38.03
N GLU A 298 -8.81 11.12 37.50
CA GLU A 298 -7.92 11.78 36.53
C GLU A 298 -8.67 12.16 35.25
N MET A 299 -9.54 11.27 34.75
CA MET A 299 -10.29 11.56 33.53
C MET A 299 -11.40 12.60 33.77
N HIS A 300 -12.02 12.62 34.95
CA HIS A 300 -12.92 13.70 35.32
C HIS A 300 -12.22 15.05 35.39
N GLN A 301 -11.03 15.09 36.01
CA GLN A 301 -10.21 16.32 36.07
C GLN A 301 -9.78 16.77 34.68
N LYS A 302 -9.32 15.85 33.83
CA LYS A 302 -8.93 16.15 32.42
C LYS A 302 -10.11 16.72 31.62
N ALA A 303 -11.31 16.23 31.85
CA ALA A 303 -12.50 16.75 31.21
C ALA A 303 -12.83 18.20 31.70
N ASP A 304 -12.62 18.48 32.98
CA ASP A 304 -12.82 19.83 33.52
C ASP A 304 -11.74 20.81 33.05
N ASP A 305 -10.50 20.36 32.97
CA ASP A 305 -9.39 21.14 32.39
C ASP A 305 -9.67 21.52 30.94
N LEU A 306 -10.15 20.56 30.13
CA LEU A 306 -10.53 20.83 28.74
C LEU A 306 -11.70 21.81 28.66
N ARG A 307 -12.73 21.64 29.50
CA ARG A 307 -13.86 22.55 29.57
C ARG A 307 -13.41 23.98 29.89
N LYS A 308 -12.53 24.16 30.89
CA LYS A 308 -11.92 25.45 31.22
C LYS A 308 -11.11 26.01 30.06
N ALA A 309 -10.28 25.20 29.42
CA ALA A 309 -9.51 25.63 28.26
C ALA A 309 -10.40 26.16 27.13
N VAL A 310 -11.54 25.51 26.85
CA VAL A 310 -12.50 26.00 25.87
C VAL A 310 -13.08 27.34 26.27
N GLU A 311 -13.55 27.49 27.53
CA GLU A 311 -14.12 28.73 28.05
C GLU A 311 -13.12 29.87 27.99
N GLU A 312 -11.86 29.66 28.40
CA GLU A 312 -10.79 30.65 28.39
C GLU A 312 -10.36 31.02 26.97
N GLU A 313 -10.06 30.03 26.12
CA GLU A 313 -9.56 30.28 24.78
C GLU A 313 -10.56 30.99 23.88
N THR A 314 -11.84 30.71 24.03
CA THR A 314 -12.89 31.37 23.22
C THR A 314 -13.22 32.79 23.71
N SER A 315 -12.89 33.12 24.97
CA SER A 315 -13.13 34.42 25.57
C SER A 315 -11.94 35.43 25.41
N LYS A 316 -10.80 35.00 24.88
CA LYS A 316 -9.57 35.79 24.77
C LYS A 316 -9.72 36.95 23.79
N ILE A 317 -10.30 36.73 22.62
CA ILE A 317 -10.43 37.73 21.57
C ILE A 317 -11.81 38.38 21.73
N LYS A 318 -11.81 39.64 22.12
CA LYS A 318 -13.05 40.42 22.35
C LYS A 318 -13.41 41.35 21.18
N ASP A 319 -12.45 41.63 20.31
CA ASP A 319 -12.67 42.52 19.18
C ASP A 319 -13.39 41.76 18.05
N PHE A 320 -14.61 42.12 17.77
CA PHE A 320 -15.44 41.54 16.71
C PHE A 320 -14.84 41.77 15.31
N ALA A 321 -14.03 42.81 15.13
CA ALA A 321 -13.35 43.13 13.87
C ALA A 321 -12.08 42.28 13.64
N ASP A 322 -11.58 41.55 14.65
CA ASP A 322 -10.44 40.67 14.51
C ASP A 322 -10.83 39.47 13.60
N PRO A 323 -10.07 39.18 12.55
CA PRO A 323 -10.31 38.02 11.69
C PRO A 323 -10.34 36.67 12.45
N ASN A 324 -9.66 36.59 13.60
CA ASN A 324 -9.60 35.41 14.46
C ASN A 324 -10.70 35.41 15.53
N PHE A 325 -11.60 36.40 15.54
CA PHE A 325 -12.69 36.45 16.49
C PHE A 325 -13.59 35.19 16.33
N VAL A 326 -13.89 34.60 17.47
CA VAL A 326 -14.86 33.54 17.62
C VAL A 326 -15.81 33.92 18.74
N ALA A 327 -17.12 33.78 18.53
CA ALA A 327 -18.08 34.05 19.58
C ALA A 327 -17.80 33.15 20.81
N PRO A 328 -17.75 33.71 22.03
CA PRO A 328 -17.48 32.91 23.22
C PRO A 328 -18.51 31.81 23.42
N PHE A 329 -18.04 30.62 23.73
CA PHE A 329 -18.90 29.49 24.02
C PHE A 329 -18.30 28.60 25.12
N THR A 330 -19.13 27.77 25.72
CA THR A 330 -18.74 26.74 26.67
C THR A 330 -19.15 25.38 26.18
N ILE A 331 -18.73 24.34 26.88
CA ILE A 331 -19.08 22.95 26.57
C ILE A 331 -19.64 22.24 27.81
N SER A 332 -20.57 21.34 27.57
CA SER A 332 -20.98 20.31 28.54
C SER A 332 -20.29 19.00 28.19
N VAL A 333 -19.88 18.23 29.19
CA VAL A 333 -19.12 16.99 29.02
C VAL A 333 -19.72 15.87 29.84
N GLY A 334 -19.98 14.72 29.20
CA GLY A 334 -20.28 13.45 29.85
C GLY A 334 -19.06 12.52 29.72
N VAL A 335 -18.51 12.07 30.85
CA VAL A 335 -17.34 11.17 30.88
C VAL A 335 -17.80 9.74 31.16
N ASN A 336 -17.41 8.81 30.29
CA ASN A 336 -17.65 7.39 30.51
C ASN A 336 -16.38 6.55 30.30
N TYR A 337 -16.37 5.40 31.00
CA TYR A 337 -15.41 4.32 30.76
C TYR A 337 -16.12 3.19 30.05
N THR A 338 -15.55 2.68 28.95
CA THR A 338 -16.17 1.59 28.20
C THR A 338 -16.19 0.30 29.01
N ASP A 339 -17.36 -0.19 29.31
CA ASP A 339 -17.56 -1.50 29.91
C ASP A 339 -17.69 -2.56 28.80
N PRO A 340 -16.80 -3.57 28.74
CA PRO A 340 -16.84 -4.60 27.72
C PRO A 340 -18.09 -5.47 27.75
N ARG A 341 -18.88 -5.42 28.83
CA ARG A 341 -20.19 -6.11 28.95
C ARG A 341 -21.27 -5.46 28.11
N PHE A 342 -21.11 -4.20 27.73
CA PHE A 342 -22.06 -3.43 26.93
C PHE A 342 -21.59 -3.30 25.48
N THR A 343 -22.55 -3.07 24.58
CA THR A 343 -22.25 -2.71 23.19
C THR A 343 -21.61 -1.31 23.12
N LEU A 344 -21.00 -0.98 21.98
CA LEU A 344 -20.50 0.38 21.75
C LEU A 344 -21.62 1.42 21.89
N GLU A 345 -22.77 1.12 21.29
CA GLU A 345 -23.95 1.98 21.32
C GLU A 345 -24.46 2.19 22.74
N ASP A 346 -24.45 1.17 23.62
CA ASP A 346 -24.87 1.30 24.99
C ASP A 346 -23.90 2.11 25.83
N ASN A 347 -22.58 1.92 25.61
CA ASN A 347 -21.56 2.75 26.24
C ASN A 347 -21.69 4.23 25.84
N ILE A 348 -22.00 4.53 24.57
CA ILE A 348 -22.25 5.90 24.09
C ILE A 348 -23.52 6.46 24.74
N LYS A 349 -24.61 5.69 24.85
CA LYS A 349 -25.82 6.12 25.52
C LYS A 349 -25.60 6.48 27.00
N ILE A 350 -24.68 5.79 27.70
CA ILE A 350 -24.34 6.12 29.09
C ILE A 350 -23.67 7.50 29.14
N ALA A 351 -22.68 7.75 28.26
CA ALA A 351 -22.03 9.05 28.17
C ALA A 351 -23.01 10.18 27.79
N ASP A 352 -23.92 9.89 26.86
CA ASP A 352 -24.97 10.84 26.45
C ASP A 352 -25.92 11.19 27.62
N LYS A 353 -26.27 10.23 28.48
CA LYS A 353 -27.03 10.50 29.70
C LYS A 353 -26.28 11.44 30.65
N TYR A 354 -24.96 11.24 30.84
CA TYR A 354 -24.14 12.16 31.62
C TYR A 354 -24.07 13.55 31.00
N LEU A 355 -23.90 13.63 29.68
CA LEU A 355 -23.93 14.91 28.94
C LEU A 355 -25.29 15.62 29.11
N TYR A 356 -26.38 14.88 28.98
CA TYR A 356 -27.71 15.42 29.18
C TYR A 356 -27.92 15.95 30.63
N GLU A 357 -27.42 15.23 31.63
CA GLU A 357 -27.42 15.68 33.02
C GLU A 357 -26.60 16.96 33.20
N ALA A 358 -25.43 17.07 32.55
CA ALA A 358 -24.62 18.27 32.54
C ALA A 358 -25.40 19.48 31.97
N LYS A 359 -26.09 19.29 30.85
CA LYS A 359 -26.96 20.30 30.24
C LYS A 359 -28.13 20.72 31.15
N LYS A 360 -28.76 19.77 31.84
CA LYS A 360 -29.85 20.05 32.79
C LYS A 360 -29.39 20.81 34.03
N LYS A 361 -28.24 20.46 34.58
CA LYS A 361 -27.68 21.08 35.78
C LYS A 361 -27.10 22.49 35.51
N GLY A 362 -27.30 23.06 34.34
CA GLY A 362 -26.94 24.45 34.01
C GLY A 362 -25.79 24.62 33.02
N ARG A 363 -25.38 23.54 32.35
CA ARG A 363 -24.31 23.53 31.32
C ARG A 363 -22.94 23.88 31.88
N ASN A 364 -21.96 24.08 30.99
CA ASN A 364 -20.57 24.43 31.33
C ASN A 364 -20.00 23.58 32.48
N ARG A 365 -20.15 22.28 32.40
CA ARG A 365 -19.75 21.33 33.47
C ARG A 365 -19.48 19.94 32.96
N VAL A 366 -18.83 19.16 33.81
CA VAL A 366 -18.50 17.77 33.59
C VAL A 366 -19.39 16.90 34.50
N ILE A 367 -20.01 15.87 33.94
CA ILE A 367 -20.69 14.79 34.68
C ILE A 367 -20.04 13.47 34.35
N SER A 368 -19.82 12.65 35.34
CA SER A 368 -19.30 11.28 35.26
C SER A 368 -19.96 10.42 36.33
N ALA A 369 -19.61 9.15 36.40
CA ALA A 369 -20.07 8.27 37.50
C ALA A 369 -19.69 8.77 38.90
N LEU A 370 -18.73 9.72 39.02
CA LEU A 370 -18.31 10.29 40.33
C LEU A 370 -19.28 11.32 40.88
N ASN A 371 -20.02 12.04 40.01
CA ASN A 371 -20.88 13.15 40.44
C ASN A 371 -22.27 13.14 39.78
N SER A 372 -22.63 12.05 39.11
CA SER A 372 -23.97 11.86 38.55
C SER A 372 -24.97 11.50 39.64
N ASP A 373 -26.20 11.96 39.46
CA ASP A 373 -27.34 11.53 40.32
C ASP A 373 -27.70 10.06 40.06
N HIS A 374 -27.32 9.52 38.90
CA HIS A 374 -27.59 8.15 38.45
C HIS A 374 -26.33 7.50 37.87
N PRO A 375 -25.33 7.13 38.71
CA PRO A 375 -24.11 6.49 38.23
C PRO A 375 -24.40 5.10 37.64
N TYR A 376 -23.81 4.81 36.50
CA TYR A 376 -23.90 3.53 35.78
C TYR A 376 -22.62 2.72 35.94
#